data_dc2520d037cd2876ca27f9083146cf7f
#
_entry.id   dc2520d037cd2876ca27f9083146cf7f
#
_cell.length_a   1.000
_cell.length_b   1.000
_cell.length_c   1.000
_cell.angle_alpha   90.00
_cell.angle_beta   90.00
_cell.angle_gamma   90.00
#
_symmetry.space_group_name_H-M   'P 1'
#
loop_
_entity.id
_entity.type
_entity.pdbx_description
1 polymer ?
#
loop_
_entity_poly.entity_id
_entity_poly.type
_entity_poly.pdbx_seq_one_letter_code
_entity_poly.pdbx_strand_id
1 'polypeptide(L)'
;MNISNYKKYISAETMMGPNCVRLLGELFDKYPLQLSSDDLVLDLGCGTGLTSFVIAKETGAKVYANDLWVSAEENGKRFAEWGVYGQVTPICEDANNLHFNERQFNALVSIDSYHYFAGEQGFFQEKILPFMKDDGVILIGIPGLKDEYSGHSEELLSVWLGKEAYMFKSPKLWKKLIGSHDRIESVVTWEMACFEEAWNEWLAIDNEYAQSDKQYFETIIKPYTCFVGIYVKLKR
;
A
#
# COMPACT_ATOMS: atom_id res chain seq x y z
N MET A 1 1.21 -15.86 4.40
CA MET A 1 2.54 -15.56 3.82
C MET A 1 3.64 -15.70 4.87
N ASN A 2 4.82 -16.29 4.55
CA ASN A 2 5.93 -16.37 5.52
C ASN A 2 6.91 -15.20 5.34
N ILE A 3 6.80 -14.19 6.18
CA ILE A 3 7.62 -12.96 6.13
C ILE A 3 9.12 -13.25 6.30
N SER A 4 9.49 -14.32 7.02
CA SER A 4 10.90 -14.69 7.22
C SER A 4 11.67 -14.96 5.93
N ASN A 5 10.97 -15.35 4.85
CA ASN A 5 11.58 -15.56 3.53
C ASN A 5 12.12 -14.26 2.93
N TYR A 6 11.60 -13.12 3.37
CA TYR A 6 11.92 -11.80 2.82
C TYR A 6 12.86 -10.99 3.72
N LYS A 7 13.20 -11.48 4.91
CA LYS A 7 13.98 -10.75 5.91
C LYS A 7 15.29 -10.17 5.37
N LYS A 8 15.98 -10.87 4.48
CA LYS A 8 17.25 -10.40 3.88
C LYS A 8 17.11 -9.20 2.93
N TYR A 9 15.87 -8.91 2.48
CA TYR A 9 15.58 -7.79 1.59
C TYR A 9 15.04 -6.57 2.36
N ILE A 10 14.76 -6.72 3.66
CA ILE A 10 14.28 -5.67 4.55
C ILE A 10 15.50 -4.98 5.16
N SER A 11 15.79 -3.76 4.73
CA SER A 11 16.98 -3.00 5.16
C SER A 11 16.69 -1.49 5.15
N ALA A 12 17.62 -0.68 5.64
CA ALA A 12 17.54 0.77 5.56
C ALA A 12 17.46 1.31 4.12
N GLU A 13 17.96 0.56 3.14
CA GLU A 13 17.95 0.94 1.72
C GLU A 13 16.62 0.61 1.03
N THR A 14 15.83 -0.31 1.59
CA THR A 14 14.61 -0.81 0.97
C THR A 14 13.34 -0.40 1.69
N MET A 15 13.42 -0.01 2.95
CA MET A 15 12.29 0.51 3.72
C MET A 15 12.22 2.04 3.60
N MET A 16 11.02 2.56 3.34
CA MET A 16 10.71 3.99 3.25
C MET A 16 9.70 4.42 4.34
N GLY A 17 9.40 3.52 5.27
CA GLY A 17 8.42 3.66 6.34
C GLY A 17 8.27 2.35 7.11
N PRO A 18 7.22 2.18 7.90
CA PRO A 18 6.91 0.93 8.60
C PRO A 18 6.92 -0.27 7.67
N ASN A 19 7.30 -1.44 8.20
CA ASN A 19 7.57 -2.61 7.37
C ASN A 19 6.41 -3.00 6.46
N CYS A 20 6.48 -2.58 5.20
CA CYS A 20 5.47 -2.83 4.16
C CYS A 20 5.20 -4.32 3.91
N VAL A 21 6.18 -5.21 4.16
CA VAL A 21 6.01 -6.66 4.01
C VAL A 21 5.07 -7.22 5.09
N ARG A 22 5.01 -6.59 6.29
CA ARG A 22 4.05 -6.92 7.33
C ARG A 22 2.62 -6.58 6.93
N LEU A 23 2.43 -5.37 6.39
CA LEU A 23 1.12 -4.94 5.91
C LEU A 23 0.63 -5.84 4.78
N LEU A 24 1.50 -6.07 3.78
CA LEU A 24 1.19 -6.97 2.66
C LEU A 24 0.86 -8.40 3.15
N GLY A 25 1.63 -8.88 4.14
CA GLY A 25 1.39 -10.20 4.75
C GLY A 25 0.01 -10.33 5.36
N GLU A 26 -0.43 -9.37 6.16
CA GLU A 26 -1.78 -9.40 6.76
C GLU A 26 -2.87 -9.34 5.69
N LEU A 27 -2.69 -8.50 4.64
CA LEU A 27 -3.63 -8.43 3.52
C LEU A 27 -3.77 -9.79 2.82
N PHE A 28 -2.66 -10.46 2.52
CA PHE A 28 -2.65 -11.76 1.84
C PHE A 28 -3.16 -12.90 2.71
N ASP A 29 -2.91 -12.86 4.02
CA ASP A 29 -3.44 -13.86 4.95
C ASP A 29 -4.97 -13.74 5.08
N LYS A 30 -5.49 -12.51 5.05
CA LYS A 30 -6.93 -12.25 5.16
C LYS A 30 -7.67 -12.41 3.83
N TYR A 31 -7.07 -11.99 2.73
CA TYR A 31 -7.63 -12.01 1.38
C TYR A 31 -6.58 -12.51 0.37
N PRO A 32 -6.34 -13.84 0.33
CA PRO A 32 -5.33 -14.41 -0.56
C PRO A 32 -5.67 -14.14 -2.02
N LEU A 33 -4.69 -13.63 -2.77
CA LEU A 33 -4.81 -13.45 -4.22
C LEU A 33 -4.58 -14.80 -4.91
N GLN A 34 -5.61 -15.30 -5.56
CA GLN A 34 -5.51 -16.52 -6.39
C GLN A 34 -5.22 -16.10 -7.84
N LEU A 35 -3.95 -15.94 -8.15
CA LEU A 35 -3.47 -15.46 -9.45
C LEU A 35 -2.57 -16.50 -10.10
N SER A 36 -2.41 -16.39 -11.42
CA SER A 36 -1.54 -17.19 -12.25
C SER A 36 -0.45 -16.34 -12.91
N SER A 37 0.48 -16.97 -13.61
CA SER A 37 1.54 -16.29 -14.37
C SER A 37 1.02 -15.41 -15.53
N ASP A 38 -0.22 -15.59 -15.95
CA ASP A 38 -0.85 -14.79 -17.00
C ASP A 38 -1.61 -13.58 -16.46
N ASP A 39 -1.81 -13.51 -15.14
CA ASP A 39 -2.49 -12.41 -14.48
C ASP A 39 -1.56 -11.21 -14.28
N LEU A 40 -2.16 -10.01 -14.27
CA LEU A 40 -1.46 -8.75 -14.09
C LEU A 40 -1.85 -8.10 -12.77
N VAL A 41 -0.86 -7.68 -12.00
CA VAL A 41 -1.02 -6.90 -10.77
C VAL A 41 -0.42 -5.52 -10.96
N LEU A 42 -1.12 -4.49 -10.55
CA LEU A 42 -0.56 -3.15 -10.37
C LEU A 42 -0.17 -2.97 -8.89
N ASP A 43 1.11 -2.75 -8.61
CA ASP A 43 1.59 -2.29 -7.32
C ASP A 43 1.77 -0.77 -7.40
N LEU A 44 0.81 -0.04 -6.82
CA LEU A 44 0.69 1.42 -6.98
C LEU A 44 1.33 2.15 -5.78
N GLY A 45 2.42 2.87 -6.05
CA GLY A 45 3.29 3.46 -5.05
C GLY A 45 4.18 2.41 -4.40
N CYS A 46 4.93 1.68 -5.24
CA CYS A 46 5.74 0.55 -4.82
C CYS A 46 7.05 0.93 -4.08
N GLY A 47 7.39 2.23 -4.04
CA GLY A 47 8.63 2.72 -3.47
C GLY A 47 9.84 2.04 -4.10
N THR A 48 10.69 1.44 -3.28
CA THR A 48 11.88 0.68 -3.71
C THR A 48 11.56 -0.67 -4.37
N GLY A 49 10.27 -1.01 -4.51
CA GLY A 49 9.81 -2.23 -5.19
C GLY A 49 9.79 -3.49 -4.31
N LEU A 50 9.98 -3.36 -3.00
CA LEU A 50 9.99 -4.52 -2.09
C LEU A 50 8.64 -5.25 -2.09
N THR A 51 7.53 -4.52 -2.09
CA THR A 51 6.18 -5.08 -2.21
C THR A 51 5.97 -5.79 -3.53
N SER A 52 6.40 -5.18 -4.65
CA SER A 52 6.32 -5.77 -5.99
C SER A 52 7.07 -7.09 -6.09
N PHE A 53 8.27 -7.15 -5.50
CA PHE A 53 9.05 -8.39 -5.43
C PHE A 53 8.32 -9.49 -4.66
N VAL A 54 7.75 -9.15 -3.48
CA VAL A 54 6.98 -10.11 -2.67
C VAL A 54 5.73 -10.58 -3.39
N ILE A 55 4.96 -9.67 -4.01
CA ILE A 55 3.76 -10.00 -4.79
C ILE A 55 4.12 -10.99 -5.90
N ALA A 56 5.17 -10.71 -6.68
CA ALA A 56 5.62 -11.57 -7.76
C ALA A 56 5.99 -12.99 -7.26
N LYS A 57 6.69 -13.09 -6.13
CA LYS A 57 7.10 -14.38 -5.55
C LYS A 57 5.95 -15.18 -4.96
N GLU A 58 5.02 -14.53 -4.27
CA GLU A 58 3.90 -15.21 -3.59
C GLU A 58 2.78 -15.61 -4.57
N THR A 59 2.56 -14.83 -5.64
CA THR A 59 1.44 -15.07 -6.55
C THR A 59 1.85 -15.74 -7.87
N GLY A 60 3.10 -15.59 -8.30
CA GLY A 60 3.55 -15.97 -9.63
C GLY A 60 3.11 -15.02 -10.76
N ALA A 61 2.24 -14.06 -10.49
CA ALA A 61 1.70 -13.11 -11.47
C ALA A 61 2.77 -12.12 -11.97
N LYS A 62 2.50 -11.49 -13.11
CA LYS A 62 3.28 -10.35 -13.59
C LYS A 62 2.88 -9.09 -12.82
N VAL A 63 3.88 -8.30 -12.40
CA VAL A 63 3.66 -7.09 -11.60
C VAL A 63 4.12 -5.85 -12.35
N TYR A 64 3.27 -4.85 -12.43
CA TYR A 64 3.61 -3.50 -12.84
C TYR A 64 3.87 -2.69 -11.57
N ALA A 65 5.14 -2.37 -11.33
CA ALA A 65 5.63 -1.69 -10.13
C ALA A 65 5.71 -0.19 -10.43
N ASN A 66 4.69 0.56 -10.04
CA ASN A 66 4.62 1.99 -10.32
C ASN A 66 4.97 2.81 -9.08
N ASP A 67 5.89 3.76 -9.24
CA ASP A 67 6.21 4.77 -8.22
C ASP A 67 6.56 6.11 -8.89
N LEU A 68 6.27 7.23 -8.21
CA LEU A 68 6.58 8.55 -8.71
C LEU A 68 7.97 9.03 -8.26
N TRP A 69 8.42 8.62 -7.08
CA TRP A 69 9.63 9.12 -6.42
C TRP A 69 10.86 8.26 -6.71
N VAL A 70 10.66 6.95 -6.87
CA VAL A 70 11.73 6.01 -7.20
C VAL A 70 11.68 5.71 -8.70
N SER A 71 12.78 5.97 -9.40
CA SER A 71 12.83 5.83 -10.85
C SER A 71 12.67 4.38 -11.30
N ALA A 72 12.10 4.20 -12.51
CA ALA A 72 12.00 2.87 -13.13
C ALA A 72 13.38 2.22 -13.36
N GLU A 73 14.42 3.03 -13.60
CA GLU A 73 15.79 2.53 -13.76
C GLU A 73 16.35 1.94 -12.46
N GLU A 74 16.18 2.63 -11.32
CA GLU A 74 16.63 2.14 -10.02
C GLU A 74 15.90 0.87 -9.62
N ASN A 75 14.57 0.84 -9.76
CA ASN A 75 13.77 -0.34 -9.48
C ASN A 75 14.12 -1.49 -10.43
N GLY A 76 14.38 -1.20 -11.71
CA GLY A 76 14.82 -2.20 -12.68
C GLY A 76 16.14 -2.90 -12.29
N LYS A 77 17.11 -2.14 -11.75
CA LYS A 77 18.36 -2.70 -11.20
C LYS A 77 18.10 -3.62 -10.02
N ARG A 78 17.25 -3.19 -9.05
CA ARG A 78 16.88 -4.01 -7.89
C ARG A 78 16.15 -5.30 -8.33
N PHE A 79 15.21 -5.22 -9.27
CA PHE A 79 14.49 -6.40 -9.76
C PHE A 79 15.40 -7.38 -10.49
N ALA A 80 16.43 -6.89 -11.18
CA ALA A 80 17.46 -7.76 -11.78
C ALA A 80 18.29 -8.46 -10.70
N GLU A 81 18.75 -7.74 -9.68
CA GLU A 81 19.49 -8.29 -8.53
C GLU A 81 18.67 -9.31 -7.74
N TRP A 82 17.36 -9.06 -7.58
CA TRP A 82 16.44 -9.95 -6.88
C TRP A 82 15.91 -11.11 -7.72
N GLY A 83 16.31 -11.17 -9.02
CA GLY A 83 15.96 -12.25 -9.93
C GLY A 83 14.49 -12.29 -10.33
N VAL A 84 13.85 -11.12 -10.47
CA VAL A 84 12.44 -10.98 -10.88
C VAL A 84 12.22 -10.01 -12.04
N TYR A 85 13.28 -9.53 -12.68
CA TYR A 85 13.22 -8.53 -13.78
C TYR A 85 12.28 -8.93 -14.93
N GLY A 86 12.19 -10.21 -15.26
CA GLY A 86 11.28 -10.70 -16.32
C GLY A 86 9.81 -10.82 -15.87
N GLN A 87 9.53 -10.69 -14.58
CA GLN A 87 8.20 -10.82 -13.99
C GLN A 87 7.67 -9.47 -13.47
N VAL A 88 8.56 -8.59 -13.01
CA VAL A 88 8.21 -7.26 -12.50
C VAL A 88 8.67 -6.19 -13.49
N THR A 89 7.74 -5.36 -13.95
CA THR A 89 7.99 -4.23 -14.85
C THR A 89 7.97 -2.93 -14.07
N PRO A 90 9.11 -2.24 -13.90
CA PRO A 90 9.15 -0.95 -13.22
C PRO A 90 8.56 0.15 -14.10
N ILE A 91 7.77 1.03 -13.50
CA ILE A 91 7.13 2.19 -14.13
C ILE A 91 7.33 3.40 -13.23
N CYS A 92 7.40 4.60 -13.82
CA CYS A 92 7.50 5.85 -13.09
C CYS A 92 6.44 6.83 -13.61
N GLU A 93 5.23 6.75 -13.03
CA GLU A 93 4.09 7.59 -13.40
C GLU A 93 3.37 8.12 -12.16
N ASP A 94 2.78 9.31 -12.30
CA ASP A 94 1.90 9.88 -11.29
C ASP A 94 0.60 9.08 -11.20
N ALA A 95 0.21 8.69 -9.99
CA ALA A 95 -1.05 7.97 -9.71
C ALA A 95 -2.31 8.74 -10.18
N ASN A 96 -2.21 10.07 -10.31
CA ASN A 96 -3.28 10.91 -10.87
C ASN A 96 -3.36 10.87 -12.40
N ASN A 97 -2.31 10.39 -13.08
CA ASN A 97 -2.21 10.38 -14.54
C ASN A 97 -1.55 9.10 -15.06
N LEU A 98 -2.15 7.96 -14.79
CA LEU A 98 -1.69 6.64 -15.23
C LEU A 98 -2.08 6.37 -16.70
N HIS A 99 -1.18 5.74 -17.45
CA HIS A 99 -1.37 5.44 -18.88
C HIS A 99 -1.50 3.94 -19.14
N PHE A 100 -2.50 3.30 -18.54
CA PHE A 100 -2.81 1.88 -18.75
C PHE A 100 -4.05 1.70 -19.63
N ASN A 101 -4.19 0.50 -20.18
CA ASN A 101 -5.43 0.14 -20.87
C ASN A 101 -6.56 -0.06 -19.86
N GLU A 102 -7.79 0.21 -20.29
CA GLU A 102 -8.96 -0.17 -19.50
C GLU A 102 -8.98 -1.68 -19.27
N ARG A 103 -9.44 -2.07 -18.07
CA ARG A 103 -9.58 -3.47 -17.66
C ARG A 103 -8.30 -4.30 -17.85
N GLN A 104 -7.16 -3.72 -17.53
CA GLN A 104 -5.86 -4.37 -17.69
C GLN A 104 -5.52 -5.30 -16.53
N PHE A 105 -5.81 -4.90 -15.28
CA PHE A 105 -5.31 -5.56 -14.08
C PHE A 105 -6.32 -6.49 -13.42
N ASN A 106 -5.85 -7.67 -12.99
CA ASN A 106 -6.61 -8.64 -12.19
C ASN A 106 -6.62 -8.25 -10.72
N ALA A 107 -5.52 -7.63 -10.24
CA ALA A 107 -5.43 -7.08 -8.89
C ALA A 107 -4.68 -5.75 -8.87
N LEU A 108 -5.00 -4.91 -7.87
CA LEU A 108 -4.21 -3.76 -7.49
C LEU A 108 -3.81 -3.93 -6.02
N VAL A 109 -2.56 -3.64 -5.74
CA VAL A 109 -2.01 -3.56 -4.38
C VAL A 109 -1.42 -2.17 -4.19
N SER A 110 -1.59 -1.58 -3.01
CA SER A 110 -0.94 -0.32 -2.65
C SER A 110 -0.62 -0.33 -1.16
N ILE A 111 0.66 -0.27 -0.82
CA ILE A 111 1.13 -0.34 0.56
C ILE A 111 1.84 0.95 0.93
N ASP A 112 1.39 1.57 2.01
CA ASP A 112 1.96 2.80 2.60
C ASP A 112 2.08 3.98 1.62
N SER A 113 1.20 4.05 0.62
CA SER A 113 1.28 5.08 -0.41
C SER A 113 -0.07 5.69 -0.82
N TYR A 114 -1.16 4.92 -0.86
CA TYR A 114 -2.47 5.35 -1.38
C TYR A 114 -3.03 6.62 -0.72
N HIS A 115 -2.69 6.87 0.54
CA HIS A 115 -3.12 8.04 1.30
C HIS A 115 -2.57 9.37 0.79
N TYR A 116 -1.44 9.35 0.07
CA TYR A 116 -0.82 10.57 -0.49
C TYR A 116 -1.63 11.17 -1.65
N PHE A 117 -2.33 10.35 -2.43
CA PHE A 117 -2.97 10.81 -3.67
C PHE A 117 -4.47 10.54 -3.76
N ALA A 118 -5.02 9.63 -2.94
CA ALA A 118 -6.41 9.18 -3.08
C ALA A 118 -7.39 9.80 -2.05
N GLY A 119 -7.01 10.94 -1.46
CA GLY A 119 -7.79 11.60 -0.40
C GLY A 119 -9.08 12.28 -0.86
N GLU A 120 -9.31 12.40 -2.17
CA GLU A 120 -10.45 13.10 -2.76
C GLU A 120 -11.60 12.16 -3.12
N GLN A 121 -12.83 12.69 -3.02
CA GLN A 121 -14.04 11.98 -3.43
C GLN A 121 -14.00 11.71 -4.94
N GLY A 122 -14.28 10.48 -5.35
CA GLY A 122 -14.31 10.10 -6.76
C GLY A 122 -12.98 9.54 -7.29
N PHE A 123 -11.85 9.74 -6.61
CA PHE A 123 -10.55 9.25 -7.07
C PHE A 123 -10.58 7.76 -7.42
N PHE A 124 -11.15 6.93 -6.56
CA PHE A 124 -11.21 5.49 -6.78
C PHE A 124 -11.96 5.14 -8.07
N GLN A 125 -13.11 5.77 -8.30
CA GLN A 125 -13.97 5.53 -9.47
C GLN A 125 -13.35 6.03 -10.77
N GLU A 126 -12.66 7.17 -10.71
CA GLU A 126 -12.14 7.85 -11.91
C GLU A 126 -10.73 7.41 -12.29
N LYS A 127 -9.89 7.07 -11.28
CA LYS A 127 -8.46 6.83 -11.48
C LYS A 127 -8.04 5.38 -11.28
N ILE A 128 -8.80 4.56 -10.56
CA ILE A 128 -8.44 3.18 -10.25
C ILE A 128 -9.37 2.20 -10.99
N LEU A 129 -10.66 2.36 -10.80
CA LEU A 129 -11.66 1.40 -11.28
C LEU A 129 -11.63 1.14 -12.80
N PRO A 130 -11.32 2.12 -13.67
CA PRO A 130 -11.22 1.88 -15.11
C PRO A 130 -10.17 0.84 -15.50
N PHE A 131 -9.06 0.78 -14.79
CA PHE A 131 -7.95 -0.13 -15.10
C PHE A 131 -8.17 -1.56 -14.59
N MET A 132 -9.16 -1.76 -13.72
CA MET A 132 -9.44 -3.06 -13.11
C MET A 132 -10.33 -3.92 -14.01
N LYS A 133 -9.99 -5.20 -14.16
CA LYS A 133 -10.88 -6.20 -14.78
C LYS A 133 -12.12 -6.42 -13.94
N ASP A 134 -13.15 -7.00 -14.54
CA ASP A 134 -14.26 -7.58 -13.81
C ASP A 134 -13.74 -8.75 -12.96
N ASP A 135 -14.37 -9.03 -11.83
CA ASP A 135 -13.89 -9.99 -10.83
C ASP A 135 -12.52 -9.60 -10.20
N GLY A 136 -12.03 -8.40 -10.43
CA GLY A 136 -10.76 -7.89 -9.90
C GLY A 136 -10.78 -7.68 -8.39
N VAL A 137 -9.60 -7.63 -7.79
CA VAL A 137 -9.39 -7.41 -6.35
C VAL A 137 -8.47 -6.23 -6.11
N ILE A 138 -8.81 -5.38 -5.16
CA ILE A 138 -7.95 -4.30 -4.71
C ILE A 138 -7.62 -4.51 -3.23
N LEU A 139 -6.33 -4.47 -2.89
CA LEU A 139 -5.78 -4.59 -1.54
C LEU A 139 -4.94 -3.35 -1.23
N ILE A 140 -5.32 -2.63 -0.18
CA ILE A 140 -4.60 -1.42 0.24
C ILE A 140 -4.29 -1.55 1.73
N GLY A 141 -3.05 -1.23 2.11
CA GLY A 141 -2.60 -1.14 3.50
C GLY A 141 -1.88 0.17 3.73
N ILE A 142 -2.46 1.08 4.50
CA ILE A 142 -1.97 2.46 4.64
C ILE A 142 -2.06 2.96 6.08
N PRO A 143 -1.27 3.96 6.47
CA PRO A 143 -1.44 4.61 7.75
C PRO A 143 -2.76 5.38 7.82
N GLY A 144 -3.31 5.47 9.01
CA GLY A 144 -4.55 6.20 9.26
C GLY A 144 -4.82 6.42 10.74
N LEU A 145 -5.98 6.96 11.04
CA LEU A 145 -6.49 7.12 12.39
C LEU A 145 -7.29 5.91 12.82
N LYS A 146 -7.25 5.58 14.10
CA LYS A 146 -8.23 4.66 14.70
C LYS A 146 -9.64 5.24 14.55
N ASP A 147 -10.63 4.37 14.39
CA ASP A 147 -12.02 4.80 14.14
C ASP A 147 -12.62 5.68 15.23
N GLU A 148 -12.17 5.53 16.47
CA GLU A 148 -12.61 6.38 17.60
C GLU A 148 -12.18 7.84 17.49
N TYR A 149 -11.11 8.13 16.73
CA TYR A 149 -10.59 9.48 16.47
C TYR A 149 -10.94 10.02 15.08
N SER A 150 -11.88 9.38 14.41
CA SER A 150 -12.24 9.70 13.01
C SER A 150 -12.62 11.18 12.86
N GLY A 151 -11.92 11.87 11.94
CA GLY A 151 -12.14 13.30 11.66
C GLY A 151 -11.27 14.27 12.48
N HIS A 152 -10.42 13.77 13.39
CA HIS A 152 -9.56 14.59 14.26
C HIS A 152 -8.06 14.51 13.89
N SER A 153 -7.72 14.12 12.66
CA SER A 153 -6.32 13.89 12.27
C SER A 153 -5.44 15.13 12.41
N GLU A 154 -5.91 16.31 11.98
CA GLU A 154 -5.14 17.53 12.07
C GLU A 154 -4.90 17.95 13.53
N GLU A 155 -5.91 17.81 14.39
CA GLU A 155 -5.80 18.12 15.81
C GLU A 155 -4.78 17.21 16.51
N LEU A 156 -4.80 15.92 16.23
CA LEU A 156 -4.02 14.91 16.96
C LEU A 156 -2.62 14.71 16.40
N LEU A 157 -2.43 14.85 15.07
CA LEU A 157 -1.22 14.45 14.39
C LEU A 157 -0.36 15.60 13.86
N SER A 158 -0.83 16.88 13.91
CA SER A 158 -0.09 18.02 13.34
C SER A 158 1.28 18.25 13.98
N VAL A 159 1.47 17.87 15.24
CA VAL A 159 2.78 17.97 15.91
C VAL A 159 3.81 17.05 15.26
N TRP A 160 3.38 15.90 14.75
CA TRP A 160 4.23 14.92 14.04
C TRP A 160 4.26 15.18 12.54
N LEU A 161 3.11 15.30 11.89
CA LEU A 161 2.97 15.32 10.43
C LEU A 161 2.81 16.74 9.84
N GLY A 162 2.69 17.75 10.68
CA GLY A 162 2.46 19.10 10.19
C GLY A 162 1.19 19.20 9.32
N LYS A 163 1.35 19.73 8.13
CA LYS A 163 0.24 19.91 7.16
C LYS A 163 -0.24 18.60 6.54
N GLU A 164 0.50 17.52 6.63
CA GLU A 164 0.14 16.22 6.03
C GLU A 164 -0.80 15.40 6.90
N ALA A 165 -1.08 15.84 8.13
CA ALA A 165 -1.97 15.16 9.06
C ALA A 165 -3.36 14.83 8.48
N TYR A 166 -3.90 15.66 7.58
CA TYR A 166 -5.20 15.44 6.93
C TYR A 166 -5.26 14.16 6.07
N MET A 167 -4.10 13.63 5.66
CA MET A 167 -4.02 12.41 4.86
C MET A 167 -4.40 11.15 5.66
N PHE A 168 -4.26 11.20 6.99
CA PHE A 168 -4.55 10.09 7.89
C PHE A 168 -6.06 10.01 8.19
N LYS A 169 -6.74 9.16 7.44
CA LYS A 169 -8.18 8.94 7.58
C LYS A 169 -8.46 7.58 8.23
N SER A 170 -9.57 7.50 8.97
CA SER A 170 -9.98 6.25 9.62
C SER A 170 -10.52 5.22 8.62
N PRO A 171 -10.62 3.93 9.00
CA PRO A 171 -11.28 2.91 8.18
C PRO A 171 -12.66 3.32 7.68
N LYS A 172 -13.48 3.95 8.53
CA LYS A 172 -14.83 4.42 8.16
C LYS A 172 -14.78 5.51 7.08
N LEU A 173 -13.83 6.46 7.19
CA LEU A 173 -13.68 7.52 6.19
C LEU A 173 -13.16 6.96 4.86
N TRP A 174 -12.19 6.06 4.87
CA TRP A 174 -11.72 5.39 3.65
C TRP A 174 -12.82 4.60 2.97
N LYS A 175 -13.63 3.85 3.74
CA LYS A 175 -14.81 3.16 3.18
C LYS A 175 -15.77 4.11 2.49
N LYS A 176 -15.99 5.31 3.06
CA LYS A 176 -16.83 6.36 2.46
C LYS A 176 -16.21 6.92 1.18
N LEU A 177 -14.89 7.14 1.12
CA LEU A 177 -14.18 7.62 -0.06
C LEU A 177 -14.18 6.61 -1.22
N ILE A 178 -13.95 5.34 -0.93
CA ILE A 178 -14.13 4.25 -1.91
C ILE A 178 -15.58 4.23 -2.42
N GLY A 179 -16.55 4.44 -1.52
CA GLY A 179 -17.95 4.60 -1.88
C GLY A 179 -18.59 3.35 -2.49
N SER A 180 -19.59 3.58 -3.34
CA SER A 180 -20.30 2.54 -4.07
C SER A 180 -20.23 2.80 -5.58
N HIS A 181 -20.21 1.74 -6.35
CA HIS A 181 -20.29 1.79 -7.82
C HIS A 181 -20.88 0.45 -8.31
N ASP A 182 -21.53 0.47 -9.49
CA ASP A 182 -22.18 -0.74 -10.03
C ASP A 182 -21.23 -1.92 -10.22
N ARG A 183 -19.96 -1.66 -10.47
CA ARG A 183 -18.91 -2.70 -10.59
C ARG A 183 -18.37 -3.19 -9.24
N ILE A 184 -18.67 -2.55 -8.12
CA ILE A 184 -18.20 -2.96 -6.80
C ILE A 184 -19.19 -3.98 -6.21
N GLU A 185 -18.67 -5.14 -5.80
CA GLU A 185 -19.42 -6.17 -5.07
C GLU A 185 -19.36 -5.89 -3.56
N SER A 186 -18.17 -5.65 -3.03
CA SER A 186 -17.98 -5.40 -1.61
C SER A 186 -16.78 -4.50 -1.31
N VAL A 187 -16.89 -3.74 -0.21
CA VAL A 187 -15.82 -2.94 0.38
C VAL A 187 -15.72 -3.28 1.87
N VAL A 188 -14.55 -3.73 2.30
CA VAL A 188 -14.23 -4.00 3.70
C VAL A 188 -13.05 -3.15 4.12
N THR A 189 -13.17 -2.49 5.27
CA THR A 189 -12.07 -1.73 5.87
C THR A 189 -11.91 -2.15 7.33
N TRP A 190 -10.66 -2.18 7.83
CA TRP A 190 -10.38 -2.55 9.21
C TRP A 190 -9.08 -1.92 9.71
N GLU A 191 -8.91 -1.86 11.03
CA GLU A 191 -7.62 -1.57 11.65
C GLU A 191 -6.77 -2.85 11.61
N MET A 192 -5.58 -2.76 11.03
CA MET A 192 -4.70 -3.93 10.84
C MET A 192 -4.02 -4.31 12.15
N ALA A 193 -3.85 -5.62 12.37
CA ALA A 193 -3.25 -6.15 13.58
C ALA A 193 -1.72 -6.03 13.61
N CYS A 194 -1.06 -5.96 12.45
CA CYS A 194 0.40 -5.92 12.33
C CYS A 194 1.03 -4.56 12.71
N PHE A 195 0.27 -3.63 13.28
CA PHE A 195 0.70 -2.26 13.53
C PHE A 195 1.98 -2.18 14.35
N GLU A 196 2.00 -2.79 15.53
CA GLU A 196 3.15 -2.67 16.44
C GLU A 196 4.40 -3.36 15.87
N GLU A 197 4.25 -4.53 15.23
CA GLU A 197 5.39 -5.24 14.64
C GLU A 197 5.99 -4.45 13.48
N ALA A 198 5.17 -3.92 12.59
CA ALA A 198 5.64 -3.15 11.45
C ALA A 198 6.36 -1.86 11.87
N TRP A 199 5.82 -1.16 12.87
CA TRP A 199 6.45 0.03 13.46
C TRP A 199 7.75 -0.30 14.19
N ASN A 200 7.77 -1.32 15.04
CA ASN A 200 8.98 -1.69 15.80
C ASN A 200 10.14 -2.06 14.87
N GLU A 201 9.86 -2.73 13.75
CA GLU A 201 10.88 -3.06 12.75
C GLU A 201 11.41 -1.80 12.04
N TRP A 202 10.56 -0.83 11.73
CA TRP A 202 10.97 0.47 11.18
C TRP A 202 11.82 1.27 12.17
N LEU A 203 11.37 1.41 13.40
CA LEU A 203 12.07 2.19 14.44
C LEU A 203 13.41 1.57 14.88
N ALA A 204 13.66 0.32 14.53
CA ALA A 204 14.93 -0.37 14.76
C ALA A 204 15.97 -0.12 13.65
N ILE A 205 15.56 0.46 12.51
CA ILE A 205 16.44 0.73 11.38
C ILE A 205 17.22 2.03 11.62
N ASP A 206 18.49 2.03 11.23
CA ASP A 206 19.32 3.25 11.23
C ASP A 206 18.98 4.12 10.02
N ASN A 207 17.96 4.95 10.18
CA ASN A 207 17.40 5.86 9.17
C ASN A 207 16.93 7.14 9.87
N GLU A 208 17.17 8.30 9.28
CA GLU A 208 16.84 9.59 9.88
C GLU A 208 15.33 9.79 10.10
N TYR A 209 14.49 9.31 9.19
CA TYR A 209 13.03 9.38 9.33
C TYR A 209 12.54 8.46 10.45
N ALA A 210 13.09 7.25 10.54
CA ALA A 210 12.77 6.34 11.63
C ALA A 210 13.14 6.93 13.01
N GLN A 211 14.28 7.62 13.10
CA GLN A 211 14.68 8.30 14.33
C GLN A 211 13.77 9.49 14.66
N SER A 212 13.30 10.22 13.66
CA SER A 212 12.29 11.28 13.84
C SER A 212 10.97 10.70 14.36
N ASP A 213 10.46 9.64 13.75
CA ASP A 213 9.22 8.98 14.14
C ASP A 213 9.26 8.43 15.58
N LYS A 214 10.42 7.94 15.98
CA LYS A 214 10.64 7.37 17.32
C LYS A 214 10.29 8.34 18.45
N GLN A 215 10.47 9.65 18.24
CA GLN A 215 10.15 10.67 19.22
C GLN A 215 8.63 10.77 19.49
N TYR A 216 7.82 10.42 18.51
CA TYR A 216 6.36 10.54 18.55
C TYR A 216 5.66 9.19 18.77
N PHE A 217 6.40 8.07 18.71
CA PHE A 217 5.78 6.75 18.66
C PHE A 217 4.86 6.48 19.84
N GLU A 218 5.36 6.63 21.08
CA GLU A 218 4.58 6.32 22.30
C GLU A 218 3.51 7.37 22.61
N THR A 219 3.70 8.63 22.19
CA THR A 219 2.84 9.75 22.61
C THR A 219 1.81 10.16 21.57
N ILE A 220 2.07 9.92 20.30
CA ILE A 220 1.20 10.34 19.18
C ILE A 220 0.83 9.15 18.29
N ILE A 221 1.84 8.42 17.77
CA ILE A 221 1.60 7.42 16.73
C ILE A 221 0.78 6.25 17.32
N LYS A 222 1.31 5.58 18.31
CA LYS A 222 0.67 4.40 18.91
C LYS A 222 -0.70 4.67 19.54
N PRO A 223 -0.94 5.79 20.27
CA PRO A 223 -2.25 6.08 20.83
C PRO A 223 -3.34 6.34 19.77
N TYR A 224 -3.02 7.11 18.72
CA TYR A 224 -4.06 7.67 17.84
C TYR A 224 -4.14 7.01 16.47
N THR A 225 -3.05 6.38 16.01
CA THR A 225 -3.00 5.84 14.64
C THR A 225 -3.15 4.33 14.59
N CYS A 226 -3.48 3.84 13.41
CA CYS A 226 -3.49 2.43 13.03
C CYS A 226 -2.97 2.29 11.59
N PHE A 227 -2.76 1.07 11.13
CA PHE A 227 -2.82 0.81 9.69
C PHE A 227 -4.24 0.45 9.30
N VAL A 228 -4.69 1.03 8.19
CA VAL A 228 -5.99 0.75 7.60
C VAL A 228 -5.81 -0.26 6.48
N GLY A 229 -6.39 -1.44 6.67
CA GLY A 229 -6.56 -2.40 5.60
C GLY A 229 -7.84 -2.10 4.82
N ILE A 230 -7.75 -2.13 3.49
CA ILE A 230 -8.89 -1.96 2.58
C ILE A 230 -8.91 -3.11 1.59
N TYR A 231 -10.02 -3.79 1.51
CA TYR A 231 -10.32 -4.81 0.51
C TYR A 231 -11.51 -4.36 -0.33
N VAL A 232 -11.35 -4.38 -1.65
CA VAL A 232 -12.45 -4.15 -2.59
C VAL A 232 -12.53 -5.34 -3.54
N LYS A 233 -13.72 -5.93 -3.65
CA LYS A 233 -14.04 -6.96 -4.64
C LYS A 233 -14.91 -6.36 -5.73
N LEU A 234 -14.54 -6.60 -6.98
CA LEU A 234 -15.34 -6.22 -8.14
C LEU A 234 -16.24 -7.36 -8.57
N LYS A 235 -17.41 -7.01 -9.12
CA LYS A 235 -18.35 -7.96 -9.72
C LYS A 235 -17.77 -8.60 -10.98
N ARG A 236 -18.25 -9.79 -11.26
CA ARG A 236 -18.03 -10.52 -12.53
C ARG A 236 -18.72 -9.84 -13.70
#